data_70a548bc333733ef586a414e20fc0939
#
_entry.id   70a548bc333733ef586a414e20fc0939
#
_cell.length_a   1.000
_cell.length_b   1.000
_cell.length_c   1.000
_cell.angle_alpha   90.00
_cell.angle_beta   90.00
_cell.angle_gamma   90.00
#
_symmetry.space_group_name_H-M   'P 1'
#
loop_
_entity.id
_entity.type
_entity.pdbx_description
1 polymer ?
#
loop_
_entity_poly.entity_id
_entity_poly.type
_entity_poly.pdbx_seq_one_letter_code
_entity_poly.pdbx_strand_id
1 'polypeptide(L)'
;MDETAVILVEGVSDQRALEALAARRGRDLDAEGVSVVPIGGAQSIGRFLDRFGPQGLDLRLAGLCDEAEEDELRRGLDRARRGSHLTRAELERLGFFVCVADLEDELVRALGPDAVEEIVAAQGELESFRTYQRQLAHRERTQASQLWGFMHNRKIRYAPLLIDALDLTQVPRPLDLVLAHV
;
A
#
# COMPACT_ATOMS: atom_id res chain seq x y z
N MET A 1 -16.48 -4.78 -19.11
CA MET A 1 -17.29 -4.18 -18.01
C MET A 1 -16.82 -2.75 -17.87
N ASP A 2 -17.69 -1.80 -17.62
CA ASP A 2 -17.26 -0.42 -17.46
C ASP A 2 -16.62 -0.23 -16.07
N GLU A 3 -15.48 0.47 -16.03
CA GLU A 3 -14.78 0.79 -14.79
C GLU A 3 -15.66 1.70 -13.92
N THR A 4 -15.82 1.37 -12.64
CA THR A 4 -16.72 2.10 -11.71
C THR A 4 -15.96 2.75 -10.57
N ALA A 5 -14.78 2.22 -10.23
CA ALA A 5 -13.93 2.73 -9.16
C ALA A 5 -12.45 2.53 -9.46
N VAL A 6 -11.63 3.41 -8.89
CA VAL A 6 -10.17 3.34 -9.00
C VAL A 6 -9.54 3.52 -7.62
N ILE A 7 -8.61 2.64 -7.28
CA ILE A 7 -7.75 2.78 -6.13
C ILE A 7 -6.38 3.28 -6.60
N LEU A 8 -6.00 4.49 -6.22
CA LEU A 8 -4.70 5.07 -6.53
C LEU A 8 -3.69 4.64 -5.47
N VAL A 9 -2.56 4.09 -5.91
CA VAL A 9 -1.47 3.64 -5.04
C VAL A 9 -0.13 4.17 -5.54
N GLU A 10 0.88 4.24 -4.68
CA GLU A 10 2.16 4.81 -5.06
C GLU A 10 2.86 4.00 -6.14
N GLY A 11 2.93 2.68 -5.95
CA GLY A 11 3.73 1.80 -6.79
C GLY A 11 3.09 0.44 -7.08
N VAL A 12 3.83 -0.36 -7.84
CA VAL A 12 3.42 -1.71 -8.25
C VAL A 12 3.39 -2.68 -7.05
N SER A 13 4.20 -2.47 -6.00
CA SER A 13 4.15 -3.28 -4.78
C SER A 13 2.79 -3.16 -4.10
N ASP A 14 2.29 -1.93 -3.94
CA ASP A 14 1.01 -1.65 -3.31
C ASP A 14 -0.15 -2.22 -4.12
N GLN A 15 -0.08 -2.07 -5.46
CA GLN A 15 -1.05 -2.69 -6.37
C GLN A 15 -1.11 -4.20 -6.13
N ARG A 16 0.04 -4.89 -6.15
CA ARG A 16 0.11 -6.34 -5.94
C ARG A 16 -0.40 -6.78 -4.57
N ALA A 17 -0.11 -5.99 -3.54
CA ALA A 17 -0.61 -6.26 -2.20
C ALA A 17 -2.14 -6.17 -2.13
N LEU A 18 -2.74 -5.11 -2.68
CA LEU A 18 -4.19 -4.94 -2.66
C LEU A 18 -4.93 -5.98 -3.52
N GLU A 19 -4.40 -6.29 -4.70
CA GLU A 19 -4.94 -7.35 -5.56
C GLU A 19 -4.90 -8.72 -4.84
N ALA A 20 -3.78 -9.06 -4.19
CA ALA A 20 -3.66 -10.28 -3.40
C ALA A 20 -4.64 -10.31 -2.21
N LEU A 21 -4.79 -9.19 -1.50
CA LEU A 21 -5.72 -9.09 -0.38
C LEU A 21 -7.18 -9.23 -0.83
N ALA A 22 -7.55 -8.57 -1.93
CA ALA A 22 -8.88 -8.70 -2.51
C ALA A 22 -9.20 -10.15 -2.89
N ALA A 23 -8.26 -10.82 -3.59
CA ALA A 23 -8.40 -12.22 -3.97
C ALA A 23 -8.56 -13.14 -2.75
N ARG A 24 -7.78 -12.94 -1.68
CA ARG A 24 -7.91 -13.70 -0.42
C ARG A 24 -9.27 -13.48 0.28
N ARG A 25 -9.91 -12.34 0.04
CA ARG A 25 -11.27 -12.02 0.51
C ARG A 25 -12.36 -12.51 -0.43
N GLY A 26 -12.01 -13.22 -1.49
CA GLY A 26 -12.94 -13.71 -2.49
C GLY A 26 -13.53 -12.63 -3.41
N ARG A 27 -12.85 -11.47 -3.49
CA ARG A 27 -13.23 -10.39 -4.39
C ARG A 27 -12.47 -10.50 -5.72
N ASP A 28 -13.15 -10.31 -6.81
CA ASP A 28 -12.61 -10.15 -8.15
C ASP A 28 -12.79 -8.69 -8.57
N LEU A 29 -11.74 -7.89 -8.35
CA LEU A 29 -11.76 -6.45 -8.59
C LEU A 29 -12.11 -6.13 -10.05
N ASP A 30 -11.58 -6.90 -11.01
CA ASP A 30 -11.88 -6.70 -12.43
C ASP A 30 -13.36 -6.95 -12.72
N ALA A 31 -13.93 -8.02 -12.15
CA ALA A 31 -15.36 -8.32 -12.26
C ALA A 31 -16.25 -7.29 -11.55
N GLU A 32 -15.73 -6.62 -10.52
CA GLU A 32 -16.42 -5.54 -9.81
C GLU A 32 -16.26 -4.17 -10.51
N GLY A 33 -15.45 -4.08 -11.57
CA GLY A 33 -15.13 -2.81 -12.25
C GLY A 33 -14.22 -1.91 -11.43
N VAL A 34 -13.34 -2.48 -10.59
CA VAL A 34 -12.39 -1.76 -9.74
C VAL A 34 -10.99 -1.96 -10.25
N SER A 35 -10.28 -0.87 -10.55
CA SER A 35 -8.87 -0.90 -10.96
C SER A 35 -7.97 -0.40 -9.84
N VAL A 36 -6.85 -1.08 -9.61
CA VAL A 36 -5.76 -0.58 -8.75
C VAL A 36 -4.67 0.01 -9.63
N VAL A 37 -4.46 1.32 -9.53
CA VAL A 37 -3.60 2.07 -10.45
C VAL A 37 -2.37 2.64 -9.74
N PRO A 38 -1.14 2.15 -10.05
CA PRO A 38 0.08 2.75 -9.56
C PRO A 38 0.34 4.09 -10.23
N ILE A 39 0.49 5.15 -9.44
CA ILE A 39 0.64 6.52 -9.95
C ILE A 39 2.09 6.94 -10.19
N GLY A 40 3.07 6.14 -9.74
CA GLY A 40 4.50 6.43 -9.92
C GLY A 40 5.02 7.56 -9.02
N GLY A 41 4.52 7.64 -7.79
CA GLY A 41 4.87 8.62 -6.77
C GLY A 41 3.80 9.70 -6.58
N ALA A 42 3.69 10.20 -5.35
CA ALA A 42 2.63 11.12 -4.91
C ALA A 42 2.55 12.43 -5.70
N GLN A 43 3.66 12.89 -6.29
CA GLN A 43 3.67 14.10 -7.12
C GLN A 43 2.74 13.99 -8.36
N SER A 44 2.46 12.76 -8.79
CA SER A 44 1.58 12.48 -9.93
C SER A 44 0.09 12.51 -9.56
N ILE A 45 -0.27 12.52 -8.28
CA ILE A 45 -1.65 12.33 -7.80
C ILE A 45 -2.65 13.28 -8.48
N GLY A 46 -2.31 14.57 -8.63
CA GLY A 46 -3.20 15.57 -9.24
C GLY A 46 -3.68 15.16 -10.63
N ARG A 47 -2.78 14.68 -11.48
CA ARG A 47 -3.11 14.20 -12.85
C ARG A 47 -4.11 13.05 -12.83
N PHE A 48 -3.98 12.13 -11.87
CA PHE A 48 -4.89 10.98 -11.75
C PHE A 48 -6.25 11.38 -11.17
N LEU A 49 -6.27 12.33 -10.21
CA LEU A 49 -7.51 12.91 -9.71
C LEU A 49 -8.29 13.66 -10.80
N ASP A 50 -7.61 14.41 -11.67
CA ASP A 50 -8.23 15.08 -12.80
C ASP A 50 -8.78 14.07 -13.82
N ARG A 51 -8.03 12.99 -14.08
CA ARG A 51 -8.42 11.96 -15.06
C ARG A 51 -9.62 11.15 -14.61
N PHE A 52 -9.60 10.66 -13.38
CA PHE A 52 -10.57 9.68 -12.87
C PHE A 52 -11.69 10.32 -12.05
N GLY A 53 -11.48 11.54 -11.56
CA GLY A 53 -12.46 12.25 -10.74
C GLY A 53 -13.60 12.90 -11.54
N PRO A 54 -14.41 13.76 -10.89
CA PRO A 54 -15.64 14.34 -11.47
C PRO A 54 -15.43 15.21 -12.72
N GLN A 55 -14.21 15.68 -12.95
CA GLN A 55 -13.87 16.47 -14.15
C GLN A 55 -13.39 15.59 -15.32
N GLY A 56 -13.17 14.31 -15.09
CA GLY A 56 -12.74 13.32 -16.06
C GLY A 56 -13.78 12.21 -16.23
N LEU A 57 -13.42 10.99 -15.81
CA LEU A 57 -14.27 9.80 -15.95
C LEU A 57 -15.35 9.65 -14.87
N ASP A 58 -15.37 10.52 -13.87
CA ASP A 58 -16.32 10.54 -12.74
C ASP A 58 -16.43 9.19 -12.01
N LEU A 59 -15.29 8.53 -11.79
CA LEU A 59 -15.22 7.26 -11.08
C LEU A 59 -15.17 7.48 -9.57
N ARG A 60 -15.59 6.47 -8.80
CA ARG A 60 -15.33 6.43 -7.36
C ARG A 60 -13.82 6.31 -7.13
N LEU A 61 -13.28 7.24 -6.34
CA LEU A 61 -11.84 7.28 -6.06
C LEU A 61 -11.55 6.82 -4.64
N ALA A 62 -10.56 5.96 -4.52
CA ALA A 62 -9.89 5.62 -3.27
C ALA A 62 -8.38 5.70 -3.45
N GLY A 63 -7.61 5.64 -2.38
CA GLY A 63 -6.16 5.57 -2.49
C GLY A 63 -5.45 5.24 -1.18
N LEU A 64 -4.23 4.74 -1.34
CA LEU A 64 -3.25 4.57 -0.27
C LEU A 64 -2.05 5.48 -0.55
N CYS A 65 -1.51 6.08 0.49
CA CYS A 65 -0.23 6.77 0.45
C CYS A 65 0.58 6.48 1.72
N ASP A 66 1.88 6.64 1.61
CA ASP A 66 2.77 6.60 2.75
C ASP A 66 2.68 7.91 3.54
N GLU A 67 2.96 7.86 4.84
CA GLU A 67 2.91 9.04 5.71
C GLU A 67 3.83 10.16 5.21
N ALA A 68 4.99 9.80 4.64
CA ALA A 68 5.93 10.78 4.08
C ALA A 68 5.34 11.56 2.88
N GLU A 69 4.34 11.02 2.20
CA GLU A 69 3.71 11.60 1.01
C GLU A 69 2.34 12.22 1.26
N GLU A 70 1.85 12.17 2.50
CA GLU A 70 0.54 12.68 2.90
C GLU A 70 0.33 14.15 2.49
N ASP A 71 1.37 14.99 2.61
CA ASP A 71 1.30 16.39 2.22
C ASP A 71 1.15 16.60 0.71
N GLU A 72 1.77 15.74 -0.11
CA GLU A 72 1.57 15.79 -1.57
C GLU A 72 0.15 15.36 -1.95
N LEU A 73 -0.38 14.33 -1.28
CA LEU A 73 -1.77 13.92 -1.46
C LEU A 73 -2.73 15.08 -1.14
N ARG A 74 -2.54 15.76 0.01
CA ARG A 74 -3.37 16.92 0.41
C ARG A 74 -3.31 18.03 -0.62
N ARG A 75 -2.11 18.38 -1.09
CA ARG A 75 -1.93 19.39 -2.15
C ARG A 75 -2.59 18.98 -3.46
N GLY A 76 -2.53 17.70 -3.82
CA GLY A 76 -3.22 17.17 -5.00
C GLY A 76 -4.74 17.30 -4.89
N LEU A 77 -5.31 16.92 -3.76
CA LEU A 77 -6.75 17.03 -3.48
C LEU A 77 -7.23 18.48 -3.47
N ASP A 78 -6.44 19.40 -2.91
CA ASP A 78 -6.76 20.85 -2.92
C ASP A 78 -6.80 21.39 -4.36
N ARG A 79 -5.78 21.10 -5.17
CA ARG A 79 -5.76 21.48 -6.60
C ARG A 79 -6.94 20.90 -7.38
N ALA A 80 -7.31 19.67 -7.09
CA ALA A 80 -8.48 19.00 -7.68
C ALA A 80 -9.82 19.48 -7.07
N ARG A 81 -9.81 20.52 -6.21
CA ARG A 81 -10.98 21.10 -5.53
C ARG A 81 -11.79 20.08 -4.72
N ARG A 82 -11.14 19.09 -4.15
CA ARG A 82 -11.78 18.07 -3.29
C ARG A 82 -11.70 18.41 -1.80
N GLY A 83 -11.13 19.54 -1.43
CA GLY A 83 -11.03 20.05 -0.08
C GLY A 83 -9.67 20.69 0.19
N SER A 84 -9.62 21.68 1.10
CA SER A 84 -8.41 22.39 1.52
C SER A 84 -8.11 22.06 2.98
N HIS A 85 -6.83 21.99 3.34
CA HIS A 85 -6.39 21.74 4.73
C HIS A 85 -7.02 20.50 5.38
N LEU A 86 -7.18 19.44 4.59
CA LEU A 86 -7.85 18.21 5.03
C LEU A 86 -7.11 17.54 6.20
N THR A 87 -7.84 17.17 7.24
CA THR A 87 -7.36 16.28 8.31
C THR A 87 -7.33 14.83 7.82
N ARG A 88 -6.64 13.91 8.53
CA ARG A 88 -6.68 12.47 8.20
C ARG A 88 -8.10 11.92 8.18
N ALA A 89 -8.94 12.32 9.12
CA ALA A 89 -10.35 11.88 9.13
C ALA A 89 -11.14 12.37 7.90
N GLU A 90 -10.77 13.51 7.32
CA GLU A 90 -11.36 14.01 6.09
C GLU A 90 -10.80 13.31 4.86
N LEU A 91 -9.51 12.98 4.84
CA LEU A 91 -8.92 12.12 3.82
C LEU A 91 -9.62 10.77 3.77
N GLU A 92 -9.83 10.13 4.92
CA GLU A 92 -10.52 8.84 5.02
C GLU A 92 -11.97 8.91 4.49
N ARG A 93 -12.69 10.01 4.80
CA ARG A 93 -14.05 10.21 4.25
C ARG A 93 -14.06 10.36 2.73
N LEU A 94 -12.96 10.85 2.15
CA LEU A 94 -12.77 10.94 0.70
C LEU A 94 -12.24 9.63 0.08
N GLY A 95 -11.99 8.61 0.90
CA GLY A 95 -11.48 7.30 0.46
C GLY A 95 -9.95 7.20 0.42
N PHE A 96 -9.22 8.16 0.99
CA PHE A 96 -7.75 8.14 1.01
C PHE A 96 -7.22 7.79 2.40
N PHE A 97 -6.38 6.76 2.46
CA PHE A 97 -5.87 6.19 3.69
C PHE A 97 -4.35 6.27 3.71
N VAL A 98 -3.79 6.49 4.91
CA VAL A 98 -2.35 6.70 5.10
C VAL A 98 -1.76 5.51 5.83
N CYS A 99 -0.73 4.88 5.24
CA CYS A 99 0.12 3.90 5.90
C CYS A 99 1.14 4.62 6.77
N VAL A 100 1.30 4.18 8.02
CA VAL A 100 2.35 4.69 8.91
C VAL A 100 3.68 4.11 8.44
N ALA A 101 4.64 4.97 8.15
CA ALA A 101 5.85 4.69 7.38
C ALA A 101 5.52 4.29 5.93
N ASP A 102 5.34 3.01 5.62
CA ASP A 102 4.90 2.51 4.31
C ASP A 102 4.06 1.23 4.45
N LEU A 103 3.56 0.72 3.32
CA LEU A 103 2.73 -0.49 3.29
C LEU A 103 3.48 -1.71 3.81
N GLU A 104 4.75 -1.88 3.48
CA GLU A 104 5.55 -3.01 3.92
C GLU A 104 5.80 -2.98 5.44
N ASP A 105 5.98 -1.81 6.03
CA ASP A 105 6.10 -1.66 7.49
C ASP A 105 4.79 -2.05 8.19
N GLU A 106 3.64 -1.64 7.66
CA GLU A 106 2.32 -2.09 8.16
C GLU A 106 2.22 -3.63 8.15
N LEU A 107 2.66 -4.28 7.08
CA LEU A 107 2.61 -5.73 6.94
C LEU A 107 3.60 -6.44 7.89
N VAL A 108 4.82 -5.93 8.02
CA VAL A 108 5.83 -6.48 8.96
C VAL A 108 5.33 -6.35 10.40
N ARG A 109 4.69 -5.25 10.76
CA ARG A 109 4.11 -5.07 12.10
C ARG A 109 2.93 -6.00 12.36
N ALA A 110 2.07 -6.22 11.37
CA ALA A 110 0.91 -7.10 11.51
C ALA A 110 1.30 -8.58 11.62
N LEU A 111 2.29 -9.02 10.85
CA LEU A 111 2.78 -10.41 10.85
C LEU A 111 3.70 -10.71 12.04
N GLY A 112 4.47 -9.73 12.45
CA GLY A 112 5.61 -9.91 13.35
C GLY A 112 6.88 -10.38 12.62
N PRO A 113 8.06 -10.04 13.17
CA PRO A 113 9.34 -10.28 12.49
C PRO A 113 9.64 -11.77 12.26
N ASP A 114 9.22 -12.66 13.15
CA ASP A 114 9.51 -14.09 13.04
C ASP A 114 8.78 -14.71 11.83
N ALA A 115 7.50 -14.41 11.65
CA ALA A 115 6.73 -14.88 10.50
C ALA A 115 7.28 -14.31 9.17
N VAL A 116 7.72 -13.06 9.16
CA VAL A 116 8.34 -12.45 7.97
C VAL A 116 9.69 -13.13 7.65
N GLU A 117 10.49 -13.48 8.67
CA GLU A 117 11.74 -14.22 8.47
C GLU A 117 11.48 -15.63 7.88
N GLU A 118 10.41 -16.31 8.31
CA GLU A 118 10.00 -17.59 7.73
C GLU A 118 9.64 -17.44 6.24
N ILE A 119 8.98 -16.35 5.86
CA ILE A 119 8.70 -16.04 4.45
C ILE A 119 10.01 -15.86 3.67
N VAL A 120 10.96 -15.10 4.22
CA VAL A 120 12.29 -14.91 3.60
C VAL A 120 13.01 -16.24 3.44
N ALA A 121 12.96 -17.12 4.46
CA ALA A 121 13.53 -18.45 4.42
C ALA A 121 12.86 -19.33 3.33
N ALA A 122 11.55 -19.30 3.23
CA ALA A 122 10.78 -20.02 2.20
C ALA A 122 11.13 -19.58 0.77
N GLN A 123 11.57 -18.32 0.62
CA GLN A 123 12.06 -17.81 -0.67
C GLN A 123 13.53 -18.18 -0.96
N GLY A 124 14.20 -18.93 -0.07
CA GLY A 124 15.62 -19.28 -0.21
C GLY A 124 16.58 -18.12 0.04
N GLU A 125 16.12 -17.03 0.68
CA GLU A 125 16.91 -15.81 0.87
C GLU A 125 17.44 -15.63 2.30
N LEU A 126 17.29 -16.64 3.18
CA LEU A 126 17.70 -16.53 4.59
C LEU A 126 19.19 -16.21 4.76
N GLU A 127 20.08 -16.85 3.99
CA GLU A 127 21.52 -16.59 4.05
C GLU A 127 21.85 -15.17 3.58
N SER A 128 21.16 -14.67 2.55
CA SER A 128 21.30 -13.29 2.09
C SER A 128 20.84 -12.31 3.17
N PHE A 129 19.74 -12.62 3.86
CA PHE A 129 19.26 -11.82 4.99
C PHE A 129 20.24 -11.84 6.15
N ARG A 130 20.78 -13.00 6.53
CA ARG A 130 21.82 -13.09 7.57
C ARG A 130 23.06 -12.30 7.23
N THR A 131 23.45 -12.25 5.95
CA THR A 131 24.56 -11.41 5.49
C THR A 131 24.24 -9.93 5.59
N TYR A 132 23.01 -9.52 5.24
CA TYR A 132 22.51 -8.17 5.41
C TYR A 132 22.55 -7.72 6.88
N GLN A 133 22.07 -8.57 7.80
CA GLN A 133 22.07 -8.30 9.24
C GLN A 133 23.46 -8.03 9.82
N ARG A 134 24.49 -8.72 9.32
CA ARG A 134 25.87 -8.58 9.80
C ARG A 134 26.56 -7.30 9.35
N GLN A 135 26.01 -6.57 8.39
CA GLN A 135 26.59 -5.30 7.93
C GLN A 135 26.54 -4.26 9.05
N LEU A 136 27.61 -3.44 9.16
CA LEU A 136 27.73 -2.42 10.19
C LEU A 136 26.56 -1.45 10.25
N ALA A 137 25.99 -1.12 9.08
CA ALA A 137 24.84 -0.22 8.97
C ALA A 137 23.52 -0.81 9.51
N HIS A 138 23.45 -2.13 9.71
CA HIS A 138 22.18 -2.83 10.01
C HIS A 138 22.21 -3.60 11.32
N ARG A 139 23.37 -4.06 11.79
CA ARG A 139 23.51 -4.98 12.92
C ARG A 139 22.87 -4.50 14.24
N GLU A 140 22.74 -3.19 14.44
CA GLU A 140 22.19 -2.59 15.67
C GLU A 140 20.69 -2.23 15.53
N ARG A 141 20.09 -2.49 14.36
CA ARG A 141 18.66 -2.27 14.13
C ARG A 141 17.84 -3.42 14.69
N THR A 142 16.58 -3.15 14.99
CA THR A 142 15.64 -4.24 15.33
C THR A 142 15.45 -5.19 14.16
N GLN A 143 15.09 -6.45 14.44
CA GLN A 143 14.82 -7.45 13.39
C GLN A 143 13.76 -6.96 12.40
N ALA A 144 12.67 -6.35 12.87
CA ALA A 144 11.63 -5.76 12.01
C ALA A 144 12.21 -4.72 11.04
N SER A 145 13.04 -3.79 11.54
CA SER A 145 13.70 -2.77 10.70
C SER A 145 14.71 -3.38 9.71
N GLN A 146 15.37 -4.47 10.10
CA GLN A 146 16.28 -5.20 9.21
C GLN A 146 15.52 -5.90 8.08
N LEU A 147 14.41 -6.56 8.40
CA LEU A 147 13.53 -7.21 7.42
C LEU A 147 12.93 -6.20 6.44
N TRP A 148 12.37 -5.12 6.97
CA TRP A 148 11.86 -4.03 6.13
C TRP A 148 12.94 -3.49 5.17
N GLY A 149 14.13 -3.17 5.68
CA GLY A 149 15.23 -2.69 4.85
C GLY A 149 15.75 -3.73 3.83
N PHE A 150 15.78 -5.02 4.21
CA PHE A 150 16.16 -6.11 3.30
C PHE A 150 15.16 -6.26 2.15
N MET A 151 13.89 -6.10 2.41
CA MET A 151 12.84 -6.20 1.41
C MET A 151 12.70 -4.95 0.53
N HIS A 152 13.28 -3.81 0.91
CA HIS A 152 13.07 -2.51 0.25
C HIS A 152 13.23 -2.57 -1.29
N ASN A 153 14.28 -3.22 -1.79
CA ASN A 153 14.49 -3.40 -3.24
C ASN A 153 13.78 -4.63 -3.83
N ARG A 154 12.94 -5.30 -3.05
CA ARG A 154 12.23 -6.54 -3.39
C ARG A 154 10.72 -6.44 -3.16
N LYS A 155 10.22 -5.25 -2.90
CA LYS A 155 8.83 -4.97 -2.50
C LYS A 155 7.79 -5.65 -3.40
N ILE A 156 7.95 -5.54 -4.73
CA ILE A 156 7.02 -6.15 -5.71
C ILE A 156 6.88 -7.66 -5.52
N ARG A 157 7.96 -8.34 -5.13
CA ARG A 157 7.95 -9.78 -4.87
C ARG A 157 7.37 -10.11 -3.51
N TYR A 158 7.77 -9.35 -2.47
CA TYR A 158 7.40 -9.67 -1.10
C TYR A 158 6.01 -9.21 -0.71
N ALA A 159 5.51 -8.11 -1.24
CA ALA A 159 4.21 -7.56 -0.86
C ALA A 159 3.07 -8.59 -0.95
N PRO A 160 2.85 -9.30 -2.07
CA PRO A 160 1.83 -10.34 -2.11
C PRO A 160 2.12 -11.52 -1.17
N LEU A 161 3.38 -11.91 -0.97
CA LEU A 161 3.74 -13.01 -0.05
C LEU A 161 3.43 -12.67 1.41
N LEU A 162 3.67 -11.41 1.82
CA LEU A 162 3.30 -10.92 3.14
C LEU A 162 1.78 -10.93 3.31
N ILE A 163 1.05 -10.48 2.30
CA ILE A 163 -0.42 -10.55 2.29
C ILE A 163 -0.91 -11.99 2.41
N ASP A 164 -0.31 -12.93 1.68
CA ASP A 164 -0.73 -14.35 1.70
C ASP A 164 -0.57 -14.99 3.09
N ALA A 165 0.39 -14.53 3.88
CA ALA A 165 0.64 -15.02 5.23
C ALA A 165 -0.21 -14.33 6.31
N LEU A 166 -0.87 -13.20 6.01
CA LEU A 166 -1.68 -12.48 7.00
C LEU A 166 -2.88 -13.30 7.49
N ASP A 167 -3.15 -13.20 8.77
CA ASP A 167 -4.50 -13.48 9.28
C ASP A 167 -5.45 -12.36 8.81
N LEU A 168 -6.52 -12.74 8.09
CA LEU A 168 -7.49 -11.77 7.56
C LEU A 168 -8.23 -10.98 8.65
N THR A 169 -8.18 -11.41 9.91
CA THR A 169 -8.69 -10.66 11.06
C THR A 169 -7.71 -9.60 11.57
N GLN A 170 -6.46 -9.63 11.10
CA GLN A 170 -5.37 -8.74 11.51
C GLN A 170 -4.84 -7.88 10.35
N VAL A 171 -5.64 -7.69 9.31
CA VAL A 171 -5.27 -6.83 8.17
C VAL A 171 -5.03 -5.40 8.65
N PRO A 172 -3.91 -4.76 8.28
CA PRO A 172 -3.68 -3.36 8.61
C PRO A 172 -4.84 -2.46 8.18
N ARG A 173 -5.25 -1.57 9.07
CA ARG A 173 -6.44 -0.71 8.90
C ARG A 173 -6.49 0.05 7.57
N PRO A 174 -5.39 0.67 7.07
CA PRO A 174 -5.43 1.37 5.78
C PRO A 174 -5.80 0.46 4.61
N LEU A 175 -5.26 -0.76 4.58
CA LEU A 175 -5.55 -1.74 3.52
C LEU A 175 -6.98 -2.26 3.60
N ASP A 176 -7.46 -2.48 4.83
CA ASP A 176 -8.84 -2.91 5.07
C ASP A 176 -9.84 -1.88 4.58
N LEU A 177 -9.63 -0.63 4.98
CA LEU A 177 -10.55 0.47 4.68
C LEU A 177 -10.54 0.89 3.20
N VAL A 178 -9.39 0.87 2.53
CA VAL A 178 -9.32 1.24 1.10
C VAL A 178 -10.11 0.24 0.24
N LEU A 179 -10.01 -1.05 0.53
CA LEU A 179 -10.81 -2.07 -0.15
C LEU A 179 -12.29 -2.01 0.21
N ALA A 180 -12.65 -1.62 1.42
CA ALA A 180 -14.03 -1.45 1.83
C ALA A 180 -14.69 -0.20 1.24
N HIS A 181 -13.91 0.77 0.77
CA HIS A 181 -14.42 2.03 0.21
C HIS A 181 -14.93 1.90 -1.23
N VAL A 182 -14.42 0.90 -1.98
CA VAL A 182 -14.74 0.68 -3.41
C VAL A 182 -15.68 -0.50 -3.66
#